data_44f20428a3a8b55b7980d816f785f331
#
_entry.id   44f20428a3a8b55b7980d816f785f331
#
_cell.length_a   1.000
_cell.length_b   1.000
_cell.length_c   1.000
_cell.angle_alpha   90.00
_cell.angle_beta   90.00
_cell.angle_gamma   90.00
#
_symmetry.space_group_name_H-M   'P 1'
#
loop_
_entity.id
_entity.type
_entity.pdbx_description
1 polymer ?
#
loop_
_entity_poly.entity_id
_entity_poly.type
_entity_poly.pdbx_seq_one_letter_code
_entity_poly.pdbx_strand_id
1 'polypeptide(L)'
;MSSEDENRYPSDVEETGVDDSDNGDDRGTGDRDGGERTDVDSELPSEEVVAEARRDAPDWDDEYIDRVADRLVFNYDLNEDVSAHGEPFTLYGWMTIESQKHFVHPSLSYANHGSAEHLFCRRSNRVTVADCERLVALGHDLADEWIDADEEHYSTDFTFVLIVPEIIEAVRAFVSGFRDRTLLKFGFYGHYEINLVVVAPADETIVASREAHVKEAFRLWESVETEDSGLFGSIVRRLWS
;
A
#
# COMPACT_ATOMS: atom_id res chain seq x y z
N MET A 1 3.69 -40.08 -45.75
CA MET A 1 4.53 -40.86 -44.83
C MET A 1 4.35 -40.15 -43.50
N SER A 2 3.22 -40.31 -42.78
CA SER A 2 2.81 -41.45 -41.94
C SER A 2 3.87 -41.78 -40.89
N SER A 3 3.58 -41.41 -39.68
CA SER A 3 3.54 -42.27 -38.53
C SER A 3 3.05 -41.48 -37.33
N GLU A 4 1.86 -41.82 -36.93
CA GLU A 4 1.22 -41.78 -35.63
C GLU A 4 1.95 -42.74 -34.70
N ASP A 5 1.97 -42.37 -33.39
CA ASP A 5 1.92 -43.28 -32.25
C ASP A 5 1.54 -42.43 -31.04
N GLU A 6 0.32 -42.37 -30.61
CA GLU A 6 -0.49 -43.31 -29.82
C GLU A 6 0.05 -43.53 -28.38
N ASN A 7 -0.49 -42.76 -27.46
CA ASN A 7 -1.32 -43.14 -26.31
C ASN A 7 -0.92 -44.33 -25.47
N ARG A 8 -0.76 -44.14 -24.15
CA ARG A 8 -1.34 -45.09 -23.18
C ARG A 8 -1.24 -44.58 -21.72
N TYR A 9 -2.40 -44.25 -21.16
CA TYR A 9 -2.63 -44.32 -19.71
C TYR A 9 -2.74 -45.80 -19.31
N PRO A 10 -2.44 -46.16 -18.05
CA PRO A 10 -3.22 -47.17 -17.33
C PRO A 10 -3.82 -46.59 -16.05
N SER A 11 -5.14 -46.67 -16.01
CA SER A 11 -5.96 -46.83 -14.83
C SER A 11 -5.77 -48.24 -14.27
N ASP A 12 -5.59 -48.37 -12.96
CA ASP A 12 -6.23 -49.44 -12.21
C ASP A 12 -6.36 -49.08 -10.74
N VAL A 13 -7.60 -49.26 -10.32
CA VAL A 13 -8.23 -49.19 -9.03
C VAL A 13 -7.84 -50.44 -8.22
N GLU A 14 -7.69 -50.30 -6.88
CA GLU A 14 -8.19 -51.32 -5.96
C GLU A 14 -8.50 -50.69 -4.59
N GLU A 15 -9.80 -50.80 -4.25
CA GLU A 15 -10.41 -50.71 -2.93
C GLU A 15 -10.15 -52.00 -2.15
N THR A 16 -9.81 -51.90 -0.87
CA THR A 16 -10.23 -52.80 0.21
C THR A 16 -10.04 -52.05 1.50
N GLY A 17 -10.93 -51.84 2.45
CA GLY A 17 -12.00 -52.69 2.95
C GLY A 17 -11.92 -52.59 4.46
N VAL A 18 -12.94 -51.98 5.05
CA VAL A 18 -13.56 -52.13 6.38
C VAL A 18 -12.80 -52.92 7.46
N ASP A 19 -12.63 -52.35 8.67
CA ASP A 19 -13.18 -53.00 9.87
C ASP A 19 -13.39 -52.02 11.04
N ASP A 20 -14.37 -52.33 11.80
CA ASP A 20 -15.13 -51.68 12.81
C ASP A 20 -14.55 -51.95 14.23
N SER A 21 -15.07 -51.20 15.18
CA SER A 21 -15.09 -51.44 16.64
C SER A 21 -13.90 -50.81 17.44
N ASP A 22 -14.04 -50.15 18.55
CA ASP A 22 -15.00 -50.17 19.62
C ASP A 22 -14.60 -49.10 20.70
N ASN A 23 -15.57 -48.40 21.21
CA ASN A 23 -15.82 -48.00 22.58
C ASN A 23 -14.66 -47.63 23.53
N GLY A 24 -14.71 -46.42 24.10
CA GLY A 24 -13.92 -45.99 25.23
C GLY A 24 -14.29 -44.61 25.78
N ASP A 25 -15.38 -44.55 26.50
CA ASP A 25 -15.78 -43.46 27.41
C ASP A 25 -14.66 -43.18 28.43
N ASP A 26 -14.06 -41.98 28.42
CA ASP A 26 -13.39 -41.48 29.60
C ASP A 26 -13.61 -39.97 29.79
N ARG A 27 -14.33 -39.65 30.83
CA ARG A 27 -14.60 -38.31 31.34
C ARG A 27 -13.36 -37.82 32.08
N GLY A 28 -12.61 -36.94 31.43
CA GLY A 28 -11.55 -36.18 32.09
C GLY A 28 -11.94 -34.71 32.20
N THR A 29 -12.38 -34.32 33.37
CA THR A 29 -12.41 -32.92 33.84
C THR A 29 -10.98 -32.41 33.93
N GLY A 30 -10.66 -31.32 33.24
CA GLY A 30 -9.34 -30.74 33.36
C GLY A 30 -9.22 -29.37 32.69
N ASP A 31 -9.22 -28.37 33.50
CA ASP A 31 -8.60 -27.05 33.41
C ASP A 31 -8.83 -26.22 32.15
N ARG A 32 -9.66 -25.22 32.33
CA ARG A 32 -9.66 -23.98 31.59
C ARG A 32 -8.34 -23.26 31.90
N ASP A 33 -7.34 -23.52 31.11
CA ASP A 33 -6.20 -22.63 30.99
C ASP A 33 -6.71 -21.34 30.34
N GLY A 34 -6.79 -20.30 31.13
CA GLY A 34 -7.11 -18.96 30.73
C GLY A 34 -5.94 -18.42 29.89
N GLY A 35 -5.97 -18.69 28.58
CA GLY A 35 -5.12 -17.99 27.66
C GLY A 35 -5.41 -16.50 27.80
N GLU A 36 -4.51 -15.82 28.48
CA GLU A 36 -4.42 -14.37 28.60
C GLU A 36 -4.37 -13.83 27.16
N ARG A 37 -5.54 -13.39 26.68
CA ARG A 37 -5.59 -12.54 25.48
C ARG A 37 -4.87 -11.27 25.89
N THR A 38 -3.63 -11.17 25.51
CA THR A 38 -2.98 -9.87 25.43
C THR A 38 -3.75 -9.09 24.37
N ASP A 39 -4.70 -8.29 24.84
CA ASP A 39 -5.25 -7.19 24.07
C ASP A 39 -4.04 -6.32 23.73
N VAL A 40 -3.53 -6.45 22.51
CA VAL A 40 -2.61 -5.49 21.94
C VAL A 40 -3.50 -4.28 21.63
N ASP A 41 -3.65 -3.45 22.65
CA ASP A 41 -4.25 -2.14 22.56
C ASP A 41 -3.47 -1.42 21.47
N SER A 42 -4.08 -1.21 20.31
CA SER A 42 -3.50 -0.44 19.21
C SER A 42 -3.64 1.05 19.54
N GLU A 43 -2.92 1.45 20.61
CA GLU A 43 -2.77 2.86 20.95
C GLU A 43 -2.03 3.58 19.81
N LEU A 44 -2.51 4.76 19.45
CA LEU A 44 -1.76 5.69 18.60
C LEU A 44 -0.34 5.83 19.16
N PRO A 45 0.70 5.95 18.31
CA PRO A 45 2.06 6.14 18.77
C PRO A 45 2.12 7.30 19.76
N SER A 46 2.84 7.12 20.86
CA SER A 46 3.02 8.20 21.83
C SER A 46 3.76 9.39 21.21
N GLU A 47 3.55 10.59 21.75
CA GLU A 47 4.24 11.80 21.28
C GLU A 47 5.78 11.62 21.25
N GLU A 48 6.34 10.84 22.16
CA GLU A 48 7.78 10.54 22.21
C GLU A 48 8.22 9.68 21.01
N VAL A 49 7.41 8.70 20.61
CA VAL A 49 7.69 7.83 19.46
C VAL A 49 7.56 8.62 18.15
N VAL A 50 6.56 9.51 18.04
CA VAL A 50 6.43 10.42 16.90
C VAL A 50 7.62 11.37 16.84
N ALA A 51 8.00 11.98 17.96
CA ALA A 51 9.15 12.90 18.02
C ALA A 51 10.48 12.21 17.67
N GLU A 52 10.63 10.92 18.00
CA GLU A 52 11.82 10.17 17.58
C GLU A 52 11.81 9.90 16.07
N ALA A 53 10.68 9.46 15.51
CA ALA A 53 10.54 9.24 14.08
C ALA A 53 10.70 10.54 13.26
N ARG A 54 10.26 11.67 13.82
CA ARG A 54 10.40 13.01 13.20
C ARG A 54 11.80 13.60 13.27
N ARG A 55 12.74 13.00 13.96
CA ARG A 55 14.07 13.60 14.23
C ARG A 55 14.82 14.00 12.95
N ASP A 56 14.67 13.22 11.89
CA ASP A 56 15.35 13.40 10.61
C ASP A 56 14.39 13.93 9.50
N ALA A 57 13.11 14.14 9.84
CA ALA A 57 12.13 14.71 8.92
C ALA A 57 12.06 16.24 9.05
N PRO A 58 11.74 16.98 7.97
CA PRO A 58 11.51 18.42 8.04
C PRO A 58 10.31 18.80 8.91
N ASP A 59 10.30 20.05 9.39
CA ASP A 59 9.16 20.69 10.01
C ASP A 59 8.50 21.64 9.01
N TRP A 60 7.18 21.55 8.83
CA TRP A 60 6.43 22.39 7.89
C TRP A 60 5.75 23.55 8.61
N ASP A 61 5.89 24.77 8.07
CA ASP A 61 5.14 25.96 8.54
C ASP A 61 3.62 25.78 8.39
N ASP A 62 3.17 24.92 7.49
CA ASP A 62 1.77 24.55 7.30
C ASP A 62 1.35 23.50 8.32
N GLU A 63 0.58 23.91 9.33
CA GLU A 63 0.12 23.04 10.42
C GLU A 63 -0.58 21.76 9.93
N TYR A 64 -1.36 21.85 8.84
CA TYR A 64 -2.04 20.67 8.31
C TYR A 64 -1.04 19.68 7.69
N ILE A 65 -0.10 20.17 6.88
CA ILE A 65 0.94 19.33 6.27
C ILE A 65 1.83 18.73 7.35
N ASP A 66 2.21 19.51 8.34
CA ASP A 66 3.03 19.05 9.46
C ASP A 66 2.38 17.91 10.24
N ARG A 67 1.09 18.03 10.55
CA ARG A 67 0.32 16.94 11.18
C ARG A 67 0.10 15.72 10.28
N VAL A 68 0.03 15.89 8.97
CA VAL A 68 0.03 14.77 8.02
C VAL A 68 1.39 14.08 8.03
N ALA A 69 2.48 14.84 8.06
CA ALA A 69 3.84 14.29 8.15
C ALA A 69 4.03 13.44 9.41
N ASP A 70 3.42 13.78 10.57
CA ASP A 70 3.42 12.94 11.78
C ASP A 70 2.83 11.54 11.55
N ARG A 71 1.89 11.41 10.61
CA ARG A 71 1.30 10.13 10.24
C ARG A 71 2.12 9.37 9.19
N LEU A 72 2.83 10.10 8.32
CA LEU A 72 3.59 9.52 7.23
C LEU A 72 4.98 9.05 7.64
N VAL A 73 5.61 9.72 8.62
CA VAL A 73 7.02 9.53 8.99
C VAL A 73 7.39 8.09 9.40
N PHE A 74 6.41 7.29 9.80
CA PHE A 74 6.64 5.88 10.15
C PHE A 74 6.85 4.96 8.94
N ASN A 75 6.47 5.43 7.75
CA ASN A 75 6.52 4.61 6.55
C ASN A 75 7.28 5.27 5.40
N TYR A 76 7.42 6.60 5.43
CA TYR A 76 8.03 7.38 4.38
C TYR A 76 9.23 8.15 4.86
N ASP A 77 10.27 8.17 4.04
CA ASP A 77 11.32 9.17 4.13
C ASP A 77 10.77 10.48 3.54
N LEU A 78 10.73 11.55 4.35
CA LEU A 78 10.06 12.80 4.01
C LEU A 78 11.04 13.90 3.66
N ASN A 79 10.71 14.69 2.63
CA ASN A 79 11.48 15.86 2.19
C ASN A 79 10.53 17.04 1.93
N GLU A 80 11.02 18.26 2.16
CA GLU A 80 10.30 19.49 1.86
C GLU A 80 10.74 20.11 0.53
N ASP A 81 9.86 20.94 -0.06
CA ASP A 81 10.15 21.81 -1.22
C ASP A 81 10.83 21.11 -2.41
N VAL A 82 10.33 19.95 -2.79
CA VAL A 82 10.82 19.19 -3.93
C VAL A 82 10.20 19.69 -5.23
N SER A 83 10.99 19.71 -6.31
CA SER A 83 10.50 20.00 -7.66
C SER A 83 10.65 18.77 -8.55
N ALA A 84 9.55 18.32 -9.17
CA ALA A 84 9.54 17.25 -10.15
C ALA A 84 9.13 17.82 -11.52
N HIS A 85 10.01 17.75 -12.53
CA HIS A 85 9.83 18.33 -13.88
C HIS A 85 9.38 19.80 -13.86
N GLY A 86 9.84 20.59 -12.85
CA GLY A 86 9.49 22.00 -12.70
C GLY A 86 8.17 22.25 -11.96
N GLU A 87 7.41 21.21 -11.59
CA GLU A 87 6.25 21.32 -10.71
C GLU A 87 6.71 21.29 -9.25
N PRO A 88 6.36 22.31 -8.43
CA PRO A 88 6.77 22.36 -7.04
C PRO A 88 5.82 21.55 -6.15
N PHE A 89 6.39 20.88 -5.14
CA PHE A 89 5.66 20.15 -4.10
C PHE A 89 6.22 20.51 -2.72
N THR A 90 5.34 20.84 -1.79
CA THR A 90 5.68 21.24 -0.43
C THR A 90 6.16 20.05 0.41
N LEU A 91 5.60 18.87 0.17
CA LEU A 91 6.00 17.62 0.81
C LEU A 91 6.19 16.55 -0.25
N TYR A 92 7.30 15.86 -0.17
CA TYR A 92 7.58 14.64 -0.92
C TYR A 92 7.91 13.53 0.08
N GLY A 93 7.29 12.38 -0.11
CA GLY A 93 7.57 11.17 0.65
C GLY A 93 7.92 10.02 -0.28
N TRP A 94 8.87 9.20 0.10
CA TRP A 94 9.14 7.96 -0.61
C TRP A 94 9.31 6.80 0.35
N MET A 95 8.87 5.62 -0.05
CA MET A 95 9.14 4.39 0.68
C MET A 95 9.44 3.25 -0.28
N THR A 96 10.23 2.29 0.21
CA THR A 96 10.51 1.04 -0.49
C THR A 96 10.12 -0.12 0.38
N ILE A 97 9.40 -1.08 -0.18
CA ILE A 97 9.00 -2.30 0.49
C ILE A 97 9.73 -3.46 -0.18
N GLU A 98 10.69 -4.05 0.51
CA GLU A 98 11.36 -5.27 0.07
C GLU A 98 10.61 -6.49 0.62
N SER A 99 9.95 -7.23 -0.25
CA SER A 99 9.30 -8.48 0.13
C SER A 99 10.29 -9.64 0.02
N GLN A 100 10.94 -10.02 1.12
CA GLN A 100 11.71 -11.25 1.20
C GLN A 100 10.77 -12.43 1.42
N LYS A 101 10.53 -13.22 0.39
CA LYS A 101 9.86 -14.53 0.57
C LYS A 101 10.89 -15.52 1.11
N HIS A 102 10.85 -15.75 2.42
CA HIS A 102 11.61 -16.84 3.04
C HIS A 102 11.05 -18.20 2.58
N PHE A 103 11.66 -18.81 1.57
CA PHE A 103 11.38 -20.19 1.24
C PHE A 103 12.18 -21.12 2.15
N VAL A 104 11.54 -22.24 2.53
CA VAL A 104 12.04 -23.24 3.47
C VAL A 104 13.33 -23.95 2.98
N HIS A 105 13.83 -23.65 1.77
CA HIS A 105 15.03 -24.27 1.23
C HIS A 105 16.06 -23.24 0.75
N PRO A 106 17.32 -23.28 1.28
CA PRO A 106 18.36 -22.31 0.96
C PRO A 106 18.80 -22.26 -0.52
N SER A 107 18.41 -23.27 -1.32
CA SER A 107 18.77 -23.36 -2.74
C SER A 107 17.78 -22.68 -3.68
N LEU A 108 16.69 -22.11 -3.15
CA LEU A 108 15.68 -21.38 -3.91
C LEU A 108 15.79 -19.90 -3.56
N SER A 109 16.84 -19.24 -4.06
CA SER A 109 16.91 -17.79 -4.11
C SER A 109 15.93 -17.31 -5.17
N TYR A 110 14.72 -16.94 -4.76
CA TYR A 110 13.82 -16.21 -5.63
C TYR A 110 13.98 -14.71 -5.37
N ALA A 111 13.97 -13.96 -6.48
CA ALA A 111 14.13 -12.52 -6.55
C ALA A 111 13.42 -11.76 -5.42
N ASN A 112 14.13 -10.84 -4.80
CA ASN A 112 13.55 -9.79 -4.00
C ASN A 112 12.65 -8.95 -4.92
N HIS A 113 11.36 -8.93 -4.68
CA HIS A 113 10.47 -8.05 -5.40
C HIS A 113 10.37 -6.74 -4.62
N GLY A 114 10.92 -5.68 -5.18
CA GLY A 114 10.85 -4.32 -4.64
C GLY A 114 9.55 -3.62 -5.07
N SER A 115 8.82 -3.08 -4.12
CA SER A 115 7.76 -2.10 -4.36
C SER A 115 8.20 -0.74 -3.86
N ALA A 116 7.97 0.30 -4.65
CA ALA A 116 8.26 1.67 -4.28
C ALA A 116 6.98 2.52 -4.31
N GLU A 117 6.88 3.52 -3.45
CA GLU A 117 5.83 4.52 -3.48
C GLU A 117 6.43 5.92 -3.37
N HIS A 118 5.99 6.82 -4.26
CA HIS A 118 6.35 8.22 -4.31
C HIS A 118 5.11 9.08 -4.09
N LEU A 119 5.13 9.84 -3.01
CA LEU A 119 4.05 10.73 -2.59
C LEU A 119 4.44 12.18 -2.80
N PHE A 120 3.67 12.92 -3.60
CA PHE A 120 3.85 14.33 -3.89
C PHE A 120 2.67 15.12 -3.36
N CYS A 121 2.88 16.05 -2.44
CA CYS A 121 1.82 16.84 -1.84
C CYS A 121 2.08 18.35 -1.98
N ARG A 122 1.02 19.10 -2.35
CA ARG A 122 1.06 20.57 -2.37
C ARG A 122 -0.30 21.20 -2.08
N ARG A 123 -0.28 22.45 -1.61
CA ARG A 123 -1.48 23.30 -1.59
C ARG A 123 -1.75 23.93 -2.95
N SER A 124 -3.01 24.09 -3.24
CA SER A 124 -3.47 24.83 -4.41
C SER A 124 -4.72 25.66 -4.03
N ASN A 125 -4.79 26.90 -4.49
CA ASN A 125 -5.97 27.73 -4.27
C ASN A 125 -7.21 27.23 -5.02
N ARG A 126 -7.00 26.49 -6.11
CA ARG A 126 -8.03 25.91 -6.95
C ARG A 126 -7.43 24.74 -7.74
N VAL A 127 -8.24 23.72 -7.94
CA VAL A 127 -7.89 22.56 -8.78
C VAL A 127 -8.99 22.35 -9.83
N THR A 128 -8.60 22.02 -11.05
CA THR A 128 -9.46 21.65 -12.17
C THR A 128 -9.13 20.24 -12.66
N VAL A 129 -9.98 19.67 -13.49
CA VAL A 129 -9.69 18.37 -14.14
C VAL A 129 -8.40 18.44 -14.96
N ALA A 130 -8.16 19.55 -15.67
CA ALA A 130 -6.92 19.73 -16.44
C ALA A 130 -5.65 19.76 -15.55
N ASP A 131 -5.76 20.23 -14.30
CA ASP A 131 -4.66 20.16 -13.34
C ASP A 131 -4.39 18.69 -12.93
N CYS A 132 -5.45 17.92 -12.71
CA CYS A 132 -5.31 16.49 -12.44
C CYS A 132 -4.70 15.73 -13.62
N GLU A 133 -5.14 16.02 -14.85
CA GLU A 133 -4.59 15.41 -16.07
C GLU A 133 -3.10 15.74 -16.27
N ARG A 134 -2.65 16.96 -15.91
CA ARG A 134 -1.23 17.32 -15.93
C ARG A 134 -0.41 16.52 -14.91
N LEU A 135 -0.95 16.29 -13.72
CA LEU A 135 -0.27 15.47 -12.72
C LEU A 135 -0.21 13.98 -13.14
N VAL A 136 -1.23 13.49 -13.83
CA VAL A 136 -1.19 12.15 -14.44
C VAL A 136 -0.09 12.08 -15.51
N ALA A 137 0.00 13.07 -16.39
CA ALA A 137 1.07 13.13 -17.39
C ALA A 137 2.46 13.19 -16.72
N LEU A 138 2.61 14.02 -15.67
CA LEU A 138 3.84 14.07 -14.87
C LEU A 138 4.18 12.70 -14.27
N GLY A 139 3.20 11.97 -13.75
CA GLY A 139 3.41 10.61 -13.21
C GLY A 139 3.95 9.65 -14.27
N HIS A 140 3.46 9.72 -15.51
CA HIS A 140 4.01 8.92 -16.61
C HIS A 140 5.44 9.32 -16.97
N ASP A 141 5.75 10.62 -17.00
CA ASP A 141 7.10 11.12 -17.27
C ASP A 141 8.08 10.66 -16.18
N LEU A 142 7.66 10.71 -14.90
CA LEU A 142 8.45 10.21 -13.78
C LEU A 142 8.64 8.69 -13.84
N ALA A 143 7.61 7.94 -14.21
CA ALA A 143 7.70 6.50 -14.36
C ALA A 143 8.70 6.10 -15.45
N ASP A 144 8.71 6.82 -16.58
CA ASP A 144 9.66 6.58 -17.67
C ASP A 144 11.11 6.91 -17.29
N GLU A 145 11.32 7.87 -16.37
CA GLU A 145 12.65 8.29 -15.93
C GLU A 145 13.18 7.49 -14.73
N TRP A 146 12.32 7.16 -13.74
CA TRP A 146 12.75 6.65 -12.45
C TRP A 146 12.63 5.13 -12.31
N ILE A 147 11.83 4.46 -13.15
CA ILE A 147 11.67 3.02 -13.04
C ILE A 147 12.72 2.32 -13.89
N ASP A 148 13.64 1.64 -13.22
CA ASP A 148 14.50 0.65 -13.87
C ASP A 148 13.76 -0.68 -13.89
N ALA A 149 13.07 -0.94 -15.02
CA ALA A 149 12.21 -2.11 -15.16
C ALA A 149 13.06 -3.37 -15.39
N ASP A 150 13.28 -4.15 -14.36
CA ASP A 150 13.99 -5.42 -14.36
C ASP A 150 13.17 -6.55 -13.70
N GLU A 151 13.80 -7.72 -13.49
CA GLU A 151 13.16 -8.89 -12.89
C GLU A 151 12.89 -8.74 -11.38
N GLU A 152 13.52 -7.75 -10.72
CA GLU A 152 13.37 -7.47 -9.29
C GLU A 152 12.27 -6.42 -9.04
N HIS A 153 11.88 -5.65 -10.06
CA HIS A 153 10.81 -4.67 -9.97
C HIS A 153 9.43 -5.34 -9.90
N TYR A 154 8.63 -4.98 -8.90
CA TYR A 154 7.25 -5.47 -8.74
C TYR A 154 6.21 -4.38 -9.00
N SER A 155 6.30 -3.24 -8.29
CA SER A 155 5.41 -2.11 -8.49
C SER A 155 6.05 -0.79 -8.10
N THR A 156 5.60 0.29 -8.75
CA THR A 156 5.92 1.66 -8.33
C THR A 156 4.63 2.48 -8.37
N ASP A 157 4.31 3.13 -7.26
CA ASP A 157 3.13 3.97 -7.14
C ASP A 157 3.53 5.45 -7.08
N PHE A 158 2.92 6.27 -7.93
CA PHE A 158 3.06 7.73 -7.91
C PHE A 158 1.74 8.34 -7.44
N THR A 159 1.74 8.88 -6.23
CA THR A 159 0.54 9.48 -5.64
C THR A 159 0.68 10.99 -5.55
N PHE A 160 -0.24 11.72 -6.19
CA PHE A 160 -0.31 13.18 -6.13
C PHE A 160 -1.45 13.63 -5.24
N VAL A 161 -1.12 14.43 -4.23
CA VAL A 161 -2.07 14.97 -3.25
C VAL A 161 -2.18 16.48 -3.40
N LEU A 162 -3.40 16.95 -3.62
CA LEU A 162 -3.73 18.37 -3.74
C LEU A 162 -4.59 18.82 -2.55
N ILE A 163 -4.05 19.72 -1.73
CA ILE A 163 -4.78 20.33 -0.63
C ILE A 163 -5.44 21.62 -1.16
N VAL A 164 -6.77 21.69 -1.09
CA VAL A 164 -7.57 22.77 -1.66
C VAL A 164 -8.54 23.36 -0.63
N PRO A 165 -9.02 24.59 -0.82
CA PRO A 165 -10.11 25.14 0.01
C PRO A 165 -11.43 24.39 -0.22
N GLU A 166 -11.72 23.96 -1.45
CA GLU A 166 -12.98 23.35 -1.88
C GLU A 166 -12.73 22.33 -3.00
N ILE A 167 -13.45 21.19 -2.97
CA ILE A 167 -13.43 20.18 -4.03
C ILE A 167 -14.63 20.38 -4.94
N ILE A 168 -14.42 20.92 -6.14
CA ILE A 168 -15.48 21.10 -7.14
C ILE A 168 -15.97 19.76 -7.69
N GLU A 169 -17.25 19.67 -8.04
CA GLU A 169 -17.90 18.43 -8.45
C GLU A 169 -17.22 17.75 -9.66
N ALA A 170 -16.75 18.53 -10.63
CA ALA A 170 -16.06 17.97 -11.78
C ALA A 170 -14.76 17.23 -11.39
N VAL A 171 -13.99 17.77 -10.44
CA VAL A 171 -12.78 17.13 -9.91
C VAL A 171 -13.15 15.90 -9.09
N ARG A 172 -14.19 16.00 -8.25
CA ARG A 172 -14.69 14.86 -7.48
C ARG A 172 -15.07 13.69 -8.38
N ALA A 173 -15.85 13.94 -9.42
CA ALA A 173 -16.27 12.92 -10.38
C ALA A 173 -15.08 12.31 -11.14
N PHE A 174 -14.12 13.14 -11.55
CA PHE A 174 -12.91 12.68 -12.25
C PHE A 174 -12.06 11.77 -11.34
N VAL A 175 -11.68 12.25 -10.16
CA VAL A 175 -10.77 11.56 -9.25
C VAL A 175 -11.39 10.27 -8.68
N SER A 176 -12.69 10.28 -8.32
CA SER A 176 -13.35 9.08 -7.78
C SER A 176 -13.46 7.95 -8.81
N GLY A 177 -13.52 8.28 -10.10
CA GLY A 177 -13.55 7.31 -11.19
C GLY A 177 -12.17 6.98 -11.78
N PHE A 178 -11.12 7.68 -11.31
CA PHE A 178 -9.78 7.55 -11.88
C PHE A 178 -9.11 6.25 -11.46
N ARG A 179 -8.49 5.62 -12.43
CA ARG A 179 -7.61 4.47 -12.27
C ARG A 179 -6.61 4.44 -13.41
N ASP A 180 -5.35 4.45 -13.08
CA ASP A 180 -4.26 4.32 -14.06
C ASP A 180 -3.25 3.29 -13.55
N ARG A 181 -3.09 2.23 -14.33
CA ARG A 181 -2.13 1.17 -14.07
C ARG A 181 -1.51 0.71 -15.37
N THR A 182 -0.21 0.82 -15.47
CA THR A 182 0.57 0.46 -16.64
C THR A 182 1.46 -0.75 -16.36
N LEU A 183 1.32 -1.78 -17.19
CA LEU A 183 2.13 -3.00 -17.10
C LEU A 183 3.48 -2.79 -17.81
N LEU A 184 4.58 -3.11 -17.12
CA LEU A 184 5.93 -3.06 -17.68
C LEU A 184 6.28 -4.39 -18.35
N LYS A 185 6.76 -4.30 -19.61
CA LYS A 185 7.10 -5.46 -20.43
C LYS A 185 6.02 -6.55 -20.41
N PHE A 186 4.77 -6.15 -20.68
CA PHE A 186 3.59 -7.04 -20.62
C PHE A 186 3.31 -7.67 -19.25
N GLY A 187 3.80 -7.03 -18.17
CA GLY A 187 3.66 -7.49 -16.79
C GLY A 187 4.79 -8.40 -16.29
N PHE A 188 5.78 -8.70 -17.13
CA PHE A 188 6.95 -9.49 -16.69
C PHE A 188 7.82 -8.74 -15.70
N TYR A 189 7.85 -7.40 -15.78
CA TYR A 189 8.61 -6.52 -14.88
C TYR A 189 7.67 -5.69 -14.00
N GLY A 190 6.56 -6.29 -13.57
CA GLY A 190 5.60 -5.62 -12.70
C GLY A 190 4.77 -4.55 -13.40
N HIS A 191 4.49 -3.46 -12.67
CA HIS A 191 3.64 -2.37 -13.14
C HIS A 191 3.96 -1.09 -12.38
N TYR A 192 3.41 0.02 -12.87
CA TYR A 192 3.28 1.23 -12.05
C TYR A 192 1.83 1.73 -12.04
N GLU A 193 1.49 2.49 -11.02
CA GLU A 193 0.17 3.11 -10.85
C GLU A 193 0.32 4.61 -10.61
N ILE A 194 -0.63 5.38 -11.13
CA ILE A 194 -0.74 6.80 -10.84
C ILE A 194 -2.00 7.02 -10.03
N ASN A 195 -1.84 7.67 -8.89
CA ASN A 195 -2.89 7.91 -7.92
C ASN A 195 -3.11 9.41 -7.70
N LEU A 196 -4.37 9.79 -7.52
CA LEU A 196 -4.78 11.15 -7.23
C LEU A 196 -5.55 11.22 -5.92
N VAL A 197 -5.22 12.21 -5.11
CA VAL A 197 -5.96 12.56 -3.89
C VAL A 197 -6.21 14.06 -3.89
N VAL A 198 -7.44 14.46 -3.63
CA VAL A 198 -7.78 15.88 -3.42
C VAL A 198 -8.49 16.00 -2.08
N VAL A 199 -7.98 16.87 -1.23
CA VAL A 199 -8.46 17.06 0.14
C VAL A 199 -8.78 18.52 0.40
N ALA A 200 -9.95 18.77 1.02
CA ALA A 200 -10.36 20.08 1.54
C ALA A 200 -10.52 19.97 3.06
N PRO A 201 -9.47 20.27 3.83
CA PRO A 201 -9.46 20.05 5.28
C PRO A 201 -10.49 20.89 6.02
N ALA A 202 -10.76 22.13 5.56
CA ALA A 202 -11.75 23.00 6.18
C ALA A 202 -13.19 22.47 6.05
N ASP A 203 -13.47 21.72 4.99
CA ASP A 203 -14.76 21.08 4.72
C ASP A 203 -14.82 19.64 5.19
N GLU A 204 -13.72 19.13 5.78
CA GLU A 204 -13.58 17.72 6.20
C GLU A 204 -13.92 16.75 5.06
N THR A 205 -13.51 17.08 3.83
CA THR A 205 -13.80 16.27 2.64
C THR A 205 -12.52 15.83 1.92
N ILE A 206 -12.59 14.63 1.39
CA ILE A 206 -11.52 14.03 0.58
C ILE A 206 -12.12 13.23 -0.56
N VAL A 207 -11.47 13.24 -1.71
CA VAL A 207 -11.71 12.31 -2.81
C VAL A 207 -10.39 11.74 -3.29
N ALA A 208 -10.38 10.46 -3.60
CA ALA A 208 -9.17 9.77 -4.02
C ALA A 208 -9.47 8.74 -5.10
N SER A 209 -8.48 8.46 -5.93
CA SER A 209 -8.48 7.29 -6.79
C SER A 209 -8.54 6.01 -5.96
N ARG A 210 -8.99 4.94 -6.59
CA ARG A 210 -9.33 3.70 -5.88
C ARG A 210 -8.19 3.13 -5.05
N GLU A 211 -6.99 3.13 -5.61
CA GLU A 211 -5.80 2.48 -5.04
C GLU A 211 -4.97 3.44 -4.16
N ALA A 212 -5.37 4.72 -4.04
CA ALA A 212 -4.69 5.71 -3.19
C ALA A 212 -4.96 5.47 -1.70
N HIS A 213 -4.32 4.46 -1.14
CA HIS A 213 -4.49 4.08 0.26
C HIS A 213 -3.97 5.13 1.25
N VAL A 214 -2.95 5.88 0.85
CA VAL A 214 -2.36 6.95 1.66
C VAL A 214 -3.34 8.06 2.03
N LYS A 215 -4.50 8.15 1.36
CA LYS A 215 -5.57 9.13 1.69
C LYS A 215 -5.94 9.16 3.17
N GLU A 216 -5.82 8.04 3.88
CA GLU A 216 -6.17 7.95 5.29
C GLU A 216 -5.23 8.78 6.18
N ALA A 217 -3.98 8.98 5.79
CA ALA A 217 -3.06 9.88 6.48
C ALA A 217 -3.52 11.34 6.44
N PHE A 218 -4.29 11.73 5.42
CA PHE A 218 -4.81 13.07 5.20
C PHE A 218 -6.15 13.35 5.87
N ARG A 219 -6.83 12.35 6.45
CA ARG A 219 -8.09 12.51 7.18
C ARG A 219 -7.84 12.87 8.64
N LEU A 220 -7.35 14.07 8.90
CA LEU A 220 -7.02 14.49 10.28
C LEU A 220 -8.26 14.72 11.15
N TRP A 221 -9.45 14.87 10.58
CA TRP A 221 -10.72 15.04 11.28
C TRP A 221 -11.36 13.73 11.76
N GLU A 222 -10.91 12.60 11.23
CA GLU A 222 -11.28 11.29 11.74
C GLU A 222 -10.19 10.83 12.72
N SER A 223 -10.58 10.51 13.96
CA SER A 223 -9.74 9.72 14.83
C SER A 223 -9.50 8.39 14.13
N VAL A 224 -8.26 7.94 14.07
CA VAL A 224 -7.95 6.59 13.57
C VAL A 224 -8.54 5.61 14.58
N GLU A 225 -9.85 5.34 14.46
CA GLU A 225 -10.45 4.21 15.15
C GLU A 225 -9.87 2.97 14.48
N THR A 226 -9.11 2.22 15.22
CA THR A 226 -8.60 0.90 14.84
C THR A 226 -9.76 -0.08 14.79
N GLU A 227 -10.62 0.04 13.77
CA GLU A 227 -11.43 -1.09 13.36
C GLU A 227 -10.51 -2.06 12.59
N ASP A 228 -10.51 -3.29 13.05
CA ASP A 228 -9.80 -4.47 12.52
C ASP A 228 -9.70 -4.47 10.98
N SER A 229 -8.63 -3.99 10.46
CA SER A 229 -8.11 -4.06 9.08
C SER A 229 -7.58 -2.72 8.54
N GLY A 230 -7.18 -1.77 9.39
CA GLY A 230 -6.56 -0.53 8.96
C GLY A 230 -5.21 -0.77 8.26
N LEU A 231 -4.89 0.08 7.31
CA LEU A 231 -3.66 0.08 6.51
C LEU A 231 -2.39 -0.12 7.36
N PHE A 232 -2.35 0.44 8.57
CA PHE A 232 -1.25 0.26 9.52
C PHE A 232 -1.11 -1.21 9.97
N GLY A 233 -2.20 -1.91 10.22
CA GLY A 233 -2.16 -3.34 10.58
C GLY A 233 -1.76 -4.23 9.41
N SER A 234 -2.06 -3.85 8.18
CA SER A 234 -1.67 -4.61 6.98
C SER A 234 -0.20 -4.42 6.62
N ILE A 235 0.35 -3.22 6.79
CA ILE A 235 1.76 -2.92 6.54
C ILE A 235 2.63 -3.58 7.60
N VAL A 236 2.29 -3.44 8.88
CA VAL A 236 3.03 -4.07 9.98
C VAL A 236 2.95 -5.61 9.89
N ARG A 237 1.80 -6.18 9.54
CA ARG A 237 1.64 -7.63 9.38
C ARG A 237 2.40 -8.19 8.17
N ARG A 238 2.62 -7.39 7.11
CA ARG A 238 3.48 -7.78 5.98
C ARG A 238 4.97 -7.74 6.31
N LEU A 239 5.37 -6.89 7.25
CA LEU A 239 6.78 -6.78 7.67
C LEU A 239 7.20 -7.87 8.67
N TRP A 240 6.24 -8.57 9.32
CA TRP A 240 6.51 -9.56 10.38
C TRP A 240 5.99 -10.97 10.04
N SER A 241 5.60 -11.23 8.82
CA SER A 241 5.26 -12.55 8.27
C SER A 241 6.21 -12.93 7.17
#